data_0f5dd043b268f1dd726d0a3ec05b5dd3
#
_entry.id   0f5dd043b268f1dd726d0a3ec05b5dd3
#
_cell.length_a   1.000
_cell.length_b   1.000
_cell.length_c   1.000
_cell.angle_alpha   90.00
_cell.angle_beta   90.00
_cell.angle_gamma   90.00
#
_symmetry.space_group_name_H-M   'P 1'
#
loop_
_entity.id
_entity.type
_entity.pdbx_description
1 polymer ?
#
loop_
_entity_poly.entity_id
_entity_poly.type
_entity_poly.pdbx_seq_one_letter_code
_entity_poly.pdbx_strand_id
1 'polypeptide(L)'
;MNFAFDLVAIILSSSFLFFAILYIGAGALLYRFLLTRRTYQRQARLAASDSYQVERRKNIFNYDGEEWFHSMEPAETTILSRRNAPLHGYTIPAAEPTDRWVICLHGYTGAPDTMGPFGSKFHNSGFNTLYPALRGHESSEHRTISMGWHDRLDIIDWCGYVIKQNPMAQIVLFGVSMGASTAMMASGEEMPAAVRCIIADCGFSSVWEIFAVQIKRYARLPANPFLLPIYTMALLKDKLDIKAASCVRQVKKSRTPILFIHGDADELIPHAMMDDLFSAAGCDKEKLLVHHGRHGESANAAPELYWSTVKSFISRKMEQPQLA
;
A
#
# COMPACT_ATOMS: atom_id res chain seq x y z
N MET A 1 -43.75 -25.08 35.70
CA MET A 1 -42.38 -24.55 35.85
C MET A 1 -41.63 -24.47 34.50
N ASN A 2 -42.07 -25.21 33.48
CA ASN A 2 -41.39 -25.25 32.18
C ASN A 2 -41.73 -24.08 31.25
N PHE A 3 -42.96 -23.59 31.21
CA PHE A 3 -43.39 -22.56 30.25
C PHE A 3 -42.60 -21.23 30.32
N ALA A 4 -42.33 -20.75 31.54
CA ALA A 4 -41.54 -19.51 31.72
C ALA A 4 -40.06 -19.70 31.31
N PHE A 5 -39.51 -20.88 31.56
CA PHE A 5 -38.16 -21.25 31.14
C PHE A 5 -38.03 -21.35 29.62
N ASP A 6 -39.03 -21.98 28.97
CA ASP A 6 -39.07 -22.13 27.52
C ASP A 6 -39.21 -20.76 26.83
N LEU A 7 -40.06 -19.87 27.35
CA LEU A 7 -40.25 -18.53 26.84
C LEU A 7 -38.97 -17.69 26.93
N VAL A 8 -38.27 -17.74 28.08
CA VAL A 8 -36.99 -17.05 28.26
C VAL A 8 -35.92 -17.61 27.29
N ALA A 9 -35.86 -18.93 27.12
CA ALA A 9 -34.94 -19.57 26.19
C ALA A 9 -35.19 -19.14 24.72
N ILE A 10 -36.46 -19.06 24.32
CA ILE A 10 -36.87 -18.58 22.99
C ILE A 10 -36.48 -17.12 22.80
N ILE A 11 -36.72 -16.24 23.77
CA ILE A 11 -36.38 -14.82 23.69
C ILE A 11 -34.85 -14.66 23.57
N LEU A 12 -34.07 -15.35 24.40
CA LEU A 12 -32.62 -15.29 24.37
C LEU A 12 -32.07 -15.81 23.04
N SER A 13 -32.57 -16.95 22.55
CA SER A 13 -32.16 -17.54 21.28
C SER A 13 -32.50 -16.63 20.09
N SER A 14 -33.70 -16.05 20.09
CA SER A 14 -34.13 -15.11 19.04
C SER A 14 -33.34 -13.83 19.05
N SER A 15 -33.04 -13.29 20.23
CA SER A 15 -32.18 -12.12 20.39
C SER A 15 -30.72 -12.41 19.93
N PHE A 16 -30.17 -13.55 20.29
CA PHE A 16 -28.83 -13.97 19.83
C PHE A 16 -28.80 -14.10 18.30
N LEU A 17 -29.79 -14.75 17.71
CA LEU A 17 -29.89 -14.92 16.27
C LEU A 17 -30.01 -13.56 15.56
N PHE A 18 -30.82 -12.65 16.09
CA PHE A 18 -30.98 -11.30 15.55
C PHE A 18 -29.64 -10.53 15.57
N PHE A 19 -28.93 -10.51 16.70
CA PHE A 19 -27.62 -9.85 16.80
C PHE A 19 -26.55 -10.51 15.94
N ALA A 20 -26.56 -11.85 15.81
CA ALA A 20 -25.66 -12.57 14.91
C ALA A 20 -25.90 -12.18 13.43
N ILE A 21 -27.16 -12.08 13.00
CA ILE A 21 -27.51 -11.63 11.64
C ILE A 21 -27.03 -10.18 11.42
N LEU A 22 -27.27 -9.28 12.37
CA LEU A 22 -26.78 -7.90 12.28
C LEU A 22 -25.25 -7.83 12.20
N TYR A 23 -24.56 -8.61 13.01
CA TYR A 23 -23.10 -8.69 13.02
C TYR A 23 -22.54 -9.17 11.66
N ILE A 24 -23.08 -10.27 11.15
CA ILE A 24 -22.68 -10.84 9.85
C ILE A 24 -23.01 -9.87 8.72
N GLY A 25 -24.22 -9.30 8.74
CA GLY A 25 -24.67 -8.34 7.72
C GLY A 25 -23.80 -7.07 7.69
N ALA A 26 -23.52 -6.49 8.85
CA ALA A 26 -22.64 -5.34 8.97
C ALA A 26 -21.21 -5.67 8.49
N GLY A 27 -20.68 -6.82 8.90
CA GLY A 27 -19.35 -7.29 8.46
C GLY A 27 -19.28 -7.47 6.95
N ALA A 28 -20.30 -8.11 6.35
CA ALA A 28 -20.36 -8.32 4.92
C ALA A 28 -20.46 -7.00 4.13
N LEU A 29 -21.26 -6.05 4.64
CA LEU A 29 -21.42 -4.72 4.02
C LEU A 29 -20.12 -3.94 4.07
N LEU A 30 -19.49 -3.83 5.25
CA LEU A 30 -18.26 -3.10 5.44
C LEU A 30 -17.10 -3.74 4.68
N TYR A 31 -16.98 -5.07 4.72
CA TYR A 31 -16.01 -5.80 3.91
C TYR A 31 -16.17 -5.48 2.42
N ARG A 32 -17.42 -5.57 1.89
CA ARG A 32 -17.70 -5.26 0.49
C ARG A 32 -17.40 -3.81 0.13
N PHE A 33 -17.61 -2.89 1.06
CA PHE A 33 -17.40 -1.47 0.84
C PHE A 33 -15.92 -1.08 0.88
N LEU A 34 -15.11 -1.72 1.75
CA LEU A 34 -13.73 -1.33 2.01
C LEU A 34 -12.69 -2.22 1.32
N LEU A 35 -12.93 -3.53 1.22
CA LEU A 35 -11.91 -4.50 0.88
C LEU A 35 -12.15 -5.23 -0.44
N THR A 36 -13.05 -4.75 -1.31
CA THR A 36 -13.31 -5.43 -2.59
C THR A 36 -12.96 -4.56 -3.79
N ARG A 37 -12.69 -5.20 -4.93
CA ARG A 37 -12.49 -4.55 -6.23
C ARG A 37 -13.61 -3.55 -6.59
N ARG A 38 -14.82 -3.73 -6.08
CA ARG A 38 -15.92 -2.78 -6.29
C ARG A 38 -15.60 -1.41 -5.70
N THR A 39 -14.80 -1.36 -4.63
CA THR A 39 -14.33 -0.10 -4.05
C THR A 39 -13.44 0.62 -5.04
N TYR A 40 -12.44 -0.06 -5.60
CA TYR A 40 -11.59 0.48 -6.66
C TYR A 40 -12.42 0.95 -7.86
N GLN A 41 -13.30 0.12 -8.40
CA GLN A 41 -14.14 0.46 -9.55
C GLN A 41 -15.07 1.67 -9.28
N ARG A 42 -15.56 1.81 -8.05
CA ARG A 42 -16.35 2.98 -7.66
C ARG A 42 -15.50 4.24 -7.65
N GLN A 43 -14.30 4.19 -7.09
CA GLN A 43 -13.38 5.33 -7.08
C GLN A 43 -12.91 5.69 -8.50
N ALA A 44 -12.59 4.71 -9.32
CA ALA A 44 -12.24 4.92 -10.73
C ALA A 44 -13.36 5.63 -11.51
N ARG A 45 -14.63 5.27 -11.27
CA ARG A 45 -15.79 5.97 -11.86
C ARG A 45 -15.94 7.41 -11.39
N LEU A 46 -15.69 7.67 -10.10
CA LEU A 46 -15.68 9.02 -9.56
C LEU A 46 -14.53 9.84 -10.14
N ALA A 47 -13.36 9.23 -10.27
CA ALA A 47 -12.18 9.85 -10.89
C ALA A 47 -12.40 10.20 -12.36
N ALA A 48 -13.23 9.45 -13.08
CA ALA A 48 -13.60 9.73 -14.47
C ALA A 48 -14.64 10.86 -14.61
N SER A 49 -15.20 11.40 -13.52
CA SER A 49 -16.17 12.50 -13.60
C SER A 49 -15.48 13.83 -13.93
N ASP A 50 -16.17 14.68 -14.71
CA ASP A 50 -15.64 15.97 -15.15
C ASP A 50 -15.20 16.87 -13.99
N SER A 51 -15.96 16.89 -12.90
CA SER A 51 -15.63 17.68 -11.70
C SER A 51 -14.33 17.22 -11.05
N TYR A 52 -14.11 15.92 -10.98
CA TYR A 52 -12.87 15.35 -10.45
C TYR A 52 -11.68 15.63 -11.36
N GLN A 53 -11.85 15.50 -12.68
CA GLN A 53 -10.81 15.80 -13.66
C GLN A 53 -10.38 17.27 -13.62
N VAL A 54 -11.31 18.19 -13.42
CA VAL A 54 -11.00 19.61 -13.23
C VAL A 54 -10.17 19.84 -11.96
N GLU A 55 -10.52 19.20 -10.85
CA GLU A 55 -9.77 19.32 -9.60
C GLU A 55 -8.38 18.68 -9.72
N ARG A 56 -8.29 17.52 -10.37
CA ARG A 56 -7.03 16.79 -10.60
C ARG A 56 -6.04 17.59 -11.47
N ARG A 57 -6.52 18.29 -12.50
CA ARG A 57 -5.68 19.17 -13.36
C ARG A 57 -5.03 20.32 -12.58
N LYS A 58 -5.55 20.67 -11.40
CA LYS A 58 -4.92 21.65 -10.51
C LYS A 58 -3.66 21.09 -9.83
N ASN A 59 -3.55 19.78 -9.70
CA ASN A 59 -2.33 19.13 -9.24
C ASN A 59 -1.47 18.73 -10.45
N ILE A 60 -0.70 19.69 -10.97
CA ILE A 60 0.13 19.55 -12.18
C ILE A 60 1.08 18.34 -12.07
N PHE A 61 1.68 18.12 -10.92
CA PHE A 61 2.61 17.00 -10.71
C PHE A 61 1.96 15.64 -11.01
N ASN A 62 0.76 15.41 -10.50
CA ASN A 62 0.06 14.13 -10.72
C ASN A 62 -0.40 13.98 -12.16
N TYR A 63 -0.93 15.06 -12.76
CA TYR A 63 -1.44 15.05 -14.12
C TYR A 63 -0.32 14.80 -15.15
N ASP A 64 0.75 15.59 -15.11
CA ASP A 64 1.89 15.45 -16.02
C ASP A 64 2.58 14.08 -15.89
N GLY A 65 2.64 13.55 -14.68
CA GLY A 65 3.26 12.27 -14.44
C GLY A 65 2.47 11.08 -14.98
N GLU A 66 1.13 11.15 -14.96
CA GLU A 66 0.30 10.10 -15.56
C GLU A 66 0.29 10.20 -17.09
N GLU A 67 0.28 11.41 -17.67
CA GLU A 67 0.49 11.58 -19.11
C GLU A 67 1.86 11.05 -19.54
N TRP A 68 2.90 11.34 -18.77
CA TRP A 68 4.23 10.77 -18.99
C TRP A 68 4.19 9.24 -19.00
N PHE A 69 3.56 8.60 -18.01
CA PHE A 69 3.48 7.14 -17.94
C PHE A 69 2.90 6.56 -19.23
N HIS A 70 1.78 7.09 -19.68
CA HIS A 70 1.13 6.61 -20.92
C HIS A 70 1.94 6.94 -22.18
N SER A 71 2.65 8.08 -22.22
CA SER A 71 3.49 8.47 -23.37
C SER A 71 4.72 7.58 -23.55
N MET A 72 5.15 6.89 -22.48
CA MET A 72 6.28 5.95 -22.50
C MET A 72 5.90 4.56 -23.05
N GLU A 73 4.63 4.34 -23.38
CA GLU A 73 4.11 3.05 -23.87
C GLU A 73 4.60 1.87 -23.01
N PRO A 74 4.27 1.81 -21.71
CA PRO A 74 4.82 0.84 -20.78
C PRO A 74 4.49 -0.58 -21.23
N ALA A 75 5.51 -1.47 -21.18
CA ALA A 75 5.33 -2.85 -21.55
C ALA A 75 4.54 -3.60 -20.46
N GLU A 76 3.42 -4.20 -20.84
CA GLU A 76 2.67 -5.08 -19.94
C GLU A 76 3.50 -6.33 -19.60
N THR A 77 3.49 -6.67 -18.33
CA THR A 77 4.22 -7.82 -17.79
C THR A 77 3.31 -8.64 -16.91
N THR A 78 3.30 -9.95 -17.12
CA THR A 78 2.59 -10.89 -16.27
C THR A 78 3.57 -11.94 -15.74
N ILE A 79 3.54 -12.14 -14.41
CA ILE A 79 4.30 -13.21 -13.76
C ILE A 79 3.37 -14.11 -12.94
N LEU A 80 3.83 -15.31 -12.62
CA LEU A 80 3.14 -16.16 -11.66
C LEU A 80 3.72 -15.94 -10.26
N SER A 81 2.83 -15.66 -9.31
CA SER A 81 3.19 -15.61 -7.90
C SER A 81 3.62 -17.00 -7.39
N ARG A 82 4.29 -17.04 -6.23
CA ARG A 82 4.60 -18.29 -5.51
C ARG A 82 3.36 -19.14 -5.17
N ARG A 83 2.16 -18.56 -5.28
CA ARG A 83 0.87 -19.25 -5.11
C ARG A 83 0.21 -19.59 -6.44
N ASN A 84 0.95 -19.53 -7.53
CA ASN A 84 0.51 -19.84 -8.89
C ASN A 84 -0.68 -18.99 -9.37
N ALA A 85 -0.79 -17.74 -8.88
CA ALA A 85 -1.76 -16.75 -9.34
C ALA A 85 -1.08 -15.72 -10.24
N PRO A 86 -1.69 -15.28 -11.34
CA PRO A 86 -1.10 -14.26 -12.20
C PRO A 86 -1.05 -12.91 -11.49
N LEU A 87 0.10 -12.25 -11.62
CA LEU A 87 0.35 -10.88 -11.17
C LEU A 87 0.65 -10.03 -12.40
N HIS A 88 -0.04 -8.92 -12.53
CA HIS A 88 0.09 -8.00 -13.65
C HIS A 88 0.84 -6.74 -13.23
N GLY A 89 1.57 -6.15 -14.13
CA GLY A 89 2.30 -4.92 -13.94
C GLY A 89 2.84 -4.36 -15.24
N TYR A 90 3.52 -3.24 -15.16
CA TYR A 90 4.07 -2.53 -16.31
C TYR A 90 5.53 -2.22 -16.08
N THR A 91 6.33 -2.27 -17.16
CA THR A 91 7.75 -1.92 -17.11
C THR A 91 8.06 -0.81 -18.11
N ILE A 92 8.87 0.14 -17.67
CA ILE A 92 9.47 1.17 -18.54
C ILE A 92 10.99 1.07 -18.36
N PRO A 93 11.74 0.68 -19.39
CA PRO A 93 13.19 0.60 -19.31
C PRO A 93 13.80 2.01 -19.21
N ALA A 94 14.97 2.12 -18.58
CA ALA A 94 15.75 3.34 -18.60
C ALA A 94 16.20 3.69 -20.03
N ALA A 95 16.50 4.96 -20.28
CA ALA A 95 17.01 5.40 -21.58
C ALA A 95 18.35 4.77 -21.96
N GLU A 96 19.19 4.48 -20.96
CA GLU A 96 20.48 3.81 -21.12
C GLU A 96 20.51 2.51 -20.30
N PRO A 97 21.23 1.47 -20.74
CA PRO A 97 21.35 0.22 -20.00
C PRO A 97 21.87 0.45 -18.57
N THR A 98 21.18 -0.13 -17.58
CA THR A 98 21.50 0.03 -16.17
C THR A 98 21.06 -1.15 -15.34
N ASP A 99 21.76 -1.41 -14.22
CA ASP A 99 21.36 -2.40 -13.21
C ASP A 99 20.39 -1.82 -12.14
N ARG A 100 20.05 -0.53 -12.23
CA ARG A 100 19.24 0.18 -11.25
C ARG A 100 17.77 0.03 -11.56
N TRP A 101 17.00 -0.46 -10.58
CA TRP A 101 15.56 -0.68 -10.70
C TRP A 101 14.80 0.00 -9.57
N VAL A 102 13.64 0.52 -9.89
CA VAL A 102 12.66 0.91 -8.88
C VAL A 102 11.34 0.20 -9.11
N ILE A 103 10.77 -0.39 -8.05
CA ILE A 103 9.42 -0.94 -8.05
C ILE A 103 8.50 0.05 -7.36
N CYS A 104 7.60 0.65 -8.11
CA CYS A 104 6.70 1.72 -7.69
C CYS A 104 5.34 1.16 -7.28
N LEU A 105 4.97 1.31 -6.01
CA LEU A 105 3.79 0.71 -5.39
C LEU A 105 2.72 1.76 -5.12
N HIS A 106 1.57 1.62 -5.79
CA HIS A 106 0.47 2.58 -5.69
C HIS A 106 -0.31 2.48 -4.37
N GLY A 107 -1.06 3.54 -4.06
CA GLY A 107 -1.91 3.63 -2.88
C GLY A 107 -3.23 2.88 -3.01
N TYR A 108 -4.03 2.91 -1.94
CA TYR A 108 -5.39 2.38 -1.90
C TYR A 108 -6.26 3.05 -2.96
N THR A 109 -6.96 2.25 -3.75
CA THR A 109 -7.76 2.67 -4.92
C THR A 109 -6.98 3.38 -6.04
N GLY A 110 -5.64 3.41 -5.97
CA GLY A 110 -4.78 3.84 -7.06
C GLY A 110 -4.63 2.77 -8.14
N ALA A 111 -3.80 3.08 -9.13
CA ALA A 111 -3.42 2.19 -10.22
C ALA A 111 -1.93 2.40 -10.57
N PRO A 112 -1.31 1.52 -11.36
CA PRO A 112 0.09 1.66 -11.79
C PRO A 112 0.46 3.03 -12.37
N ASP A 113 -0.40 3.62 -13.20
CA ASP A 113 -0.20 4.93 -13.82
C ASP A 113 -0.18 6.08 -12.80
N THR A 114 -0.89 5.95 -11.68
CA THR A 114 -0.84 6.96 -10.60
C THR A 114 0.54 7.10 -9.97
N MET A 115 1.44 6.16 -10.24
CA MET A 115 2.85 6.23 -9.83
C MET A 115 3.75 6.90 -10.89
N GLY A 116 3.22 7.26 -12.03
CA GLY A 116 3.92 7.96 -13.10
C GLY A 116 4.67 9.22 -12.65
N PRO A 117 4.09 10.09 -11.79
CA PRO A 117 4.76 11.28 -11.26
C PRO A 117 6.09 10.97 -10.56
N PHE A 118 6.12 9.90 -9.78
CA PHE A 118 7.33 9.45 -9.09
C PHE A 118 8.24 8.67 -10.03
N GLY A 119 7.66 7.78 -10.82
CA GLY A 119 8.39 6.96 -11.79
C GLY A 119 9.16 7.79 -12.80
N SER A 120 8.60 8.90 -13.30
CA SER A 120 9.30 9.82 -14.21
C SER A 120 10.58 10.38 -13.60
N LYS A 121 10.57 10.70 -12.30
CA LYS A 121 11.76 11.19 -11.60
C LYS A 121 12.84 10.13 -11.45
N PHE A 122 12.45 8.89 -11.19
CA PHE A 122 13.38 7.75 -11.15
C PHE A 122 13.92 7.42 -12.54
N HIS A 123 13.06 7.36 -13.55
CA HIS A 123 13.46 7.12 -14.94
C HIS A 123 14.48 8.18 -15.41
N ASN A 124 14.19 9.46 -15.18
CA ASN A 124 15.10 10.56 -15.50
C ASN A 124 16.41 10.54 -14.67
N SER A 125 16.45 9.73 -13.61
CA SER A 125 17.65 9.47 -12.80
C SER A 125 18.34 8.15 -13.20
N GLY A 126 17.98 7.54 -14.34
CA GLY A 126 18.59 6.34 -14.90
C GLY A 126 18.16 5.04 -14.25
N PHE A 127 16.91 4.92 -13.82
CA PHE A 127 16.33 3.67 -13.32
C PHE A 127 15.40 3.02 -14.34
N ASN A 128 15.47 1.70 -14.46
CA ASN A 128 14.35 0.93 -14.97
C ASN A 128 13.22 1.01 -13.94
N THR A 129 11.97 1.13 -14.39
CA THR A 129 10.82 1.27 -13.48
C THR A 129 9.82 0.13 -13.70
N LEU A 130 9.30 -0.40 -12.61
CA LEU A 130 8.29 -1.47 -12.59
C LEU A 130 7.10 -1.01 -11.73
N TYR A 131 5.90 -1.21 -12.23
CA TYR A 131 4.65 -0.76 -11.62
C TYR A 131 3.67 -1.93 -11.47
N PRO A 132 3.71 -2.67 -10.35
CA PRO A 132 2.76 -3.75 -10.10
C PRO A 132 1.33 -3.23 -9.91
N ALA A 133 0.34 -3.94 -10.46
CA ALA A 133 -1.05 -3.78 -10.08
C ALA A 133 -1.30 -4.56 -8.79
N LEU A 134 -1.51 -3.87 -7.67
CA LEU A 134 -1.76 -4.49 -6.38
C LEU A 134 -3.12 -5.20 -6.35
N ARG A 135 -3.27 -6.19 -5.47
CA ARG A 135 -4.48 -7.01 -5.38
C ARG A 135 -5.75 -6.19 -5.23
N GLY A 136 -6.78 -6.55 -5.99
CA GLY A 136 -8.07 -5.87 -6.00
C GLY A 136 -8.14 -4.60 -6.84
N HIS A 137 -7.05 -4.23 -7.51
CA HIS A 137 -6.95 -3.04 -8.35
C HIS A 137 -6.77 -3.41 -9.83
N GLU A 138 -7.11 -2.50 -10.71
CA GLU A 138 -6.93 -2.54 -12.15
C GLU A 138 -7.03 -3.96 -12.78
N SER A 139 -5.95 -4.41 -13.46
CA SER A 139 -5.84 -5.70 -14.14
C SER A 139 -5.65 -6.90 -13.19
N SER A 140 -5.43 -6.67 -11.88
CA SER A 140 -5.29 -7.76 -10.93
C SER A 140 -6.48 -8.73 -10.98
N GLU A 141 -6.24 -10.04 -11.07
CA GLU A 141 -7.32 -11.04 -11.01
C GLU A 141 -7.92 -11.20 -9.61
N HIS A 142 -7.21 -10.79 -8.60
CA HIS A 142 -7.70 -10.82 -7.23
C HIS A 142 -8.85 -9.83 -7.03
N ARG A 143 -9.89 -10.25 -6.32
CA ARG A 143 -11.10 -9.43 -6.07
C ARG A 143 -11.05 -8.65 -4.77
N THR A 144 -10.06 -8.95 -3.92
CA THR A 144 -9.92 -8.39 -2.58
C THR A 144 -8.72 -7.48 -2.51
N ILE A 145 -8.93 -6.27 -1.98
CA ILE A 145 -7.87 -5.34 -1.62
C ILE A 145 -7.32 -5.81 -0.28
N SER A 146 -6.10 -6.31 -0.27
CA SER A 146 -5.50 -6.92 0.92
C SER A 146 -4.81 -5.92 1.85
N MET A 147 -4.92 -4.63 1.57
CA MET A 147 -4.23 -3.56 2.31
C MET A 147 -2.71 -3.79 2.43
N GLY A 148 -2.11 -4.43 1.43
CA GLY A 148 -0.69 -4.77 1.39
C GLY A 148 -0.31 -6.09 2.05
N TRP A 149 -1.20 -6.74 2.83
CA TRP A 149 -0.82 -7.94 3.59
C TRP A 149 -0.50 -9.15 2.71
N HIS A 150 -1.32 -9.43 1.72
CA HIS A 150 -1.01 -10.49 0.74
C HIS A 150 -0.03 -9.99 -0.30
N ASP A 151 -0.15 -8.72 -0.71
CA ASP A 151 0.71 -8.08 -1.70
C ASP A 151 2.18 -8.09 -1.29
N ARG A 152 2.50 -8.06 0.02
CA ARG A 152 3.88 -8.11 0.51
C ARG A 152 4.70 -9.29 -0.04
N LEU A 153 4.05 -10.42 -0.27
CA LEU A 153 4.68 -11.61 -0.85
C LEU A 153 4.78 -11.51 -2.37
N ASP A 154 3.78 -10.89 -3.01
CA ASP A 154 3.79 -10.64 -4.46
C ASP A 154 4.93 -9.66 -4.83
N ILE A 155 5.24 -8.69 -3.96
CA ILE A 155 6.38 -7.77 -4.18
C ILE A 155 7.71 -8.52 -4.18
N ILE A 156 7.86 -9.53 -3.34
CA ILE A 156 9.06 -10.39 -3.36
C ILE A 156 9.13 -11.20 -4.68
N ASP A 157 7.99 -11.66 -5.17
CA ASP A 157 7.93 -12.37 -6.47
C ASP A 157 8.29 -11.41 -7.63
N TRP A 158 7.87 -10.15 -7.57
CA TRP A 158 8.30 -9.11 -8.51
C TRP A 158 9.80 -8.79 -8.43
N CYS A 159 10.38 -8.75 -7.22
CA CYS A 159 11.82 -8.65 -7.06
C CYS A 159 12.54 -9.85 -7.72
N GLY A 160 12.01 -11.05 -7.53
CA GLY A 160 12.52 -12.26 -8.18
C GLY A 160 12.46 -12.20 -9.70
N TYR A 161 11.38 -11.64 -10.26
CA TYR A 161 11.26 -11.37 -11.69
C TYR A 161 12.38 -10.42 -12.17
N VAL A 162 12.59 -9.31 -11.51
CA VAL A 162 13.65 -8.34 -11.86
C VAL A 162 15.02 -9.01 -11.83
N ILE A 163 15.33 -9.77 -10.78
CA ILE A 163 16.61 -10.48 -10.64
C ILE A 163 16.80 -11.51 -11.75
N LYS A 164 15.74 -12.19 -12.17
CA LYS A 164 15.79 -13.13 -13.28
C LYS A 164 16.10 -12.45 -14.61
N GLN A 165 15.59 -11.24 -14.84
CA GLN A 165 15.90 -10.44 -16.03
C GLN A 165 17.31 -9.85 -15.97
N ASN A 166 17.72 -9.42 -14.80
CA ASN A 166 19.04 -8.81 -14.55
C ASN A 166 19.61 -9.30 -13.21
N PRO A 167 20.51 -10.30 -13.23
CA PRO A 167 21.13 -10.83 -12.01
C PRO A 167 21.97 -9.80 -11.21
N MET A 168 22.38 -8.71 -11.84
CA MET A 168 23.12 -7.62 -11.20
C MET A 168 22.21 -6.50 -10.69
N ALA A 169 20.89 -6.67 -10.79
CA ALA A 169 19.91 -5.66 -10.42
C ALA A 169 20.10 -5.15 -8.99
N GLN A 170 20.02 -3.83 -8.84
CA GLN A 170 19.92 -3.11 -7.57
C GLN A 170 18.53 -2.49 -7.47
N ILE A 171 17.70 -3.00 -6.57
CA ILE A 171 16.28 -2.68 -6.51
C ILE A 171 15.99 -1.71 -5.37
N VAL A 172 15.27 -0.65 -5.68
CA VAL A 172 14.60 0.24 -4.72
C VAL A 172 13.12 -0.11 -4.70
N LEU A 173 12.54 -0.31 -3.52
CA LEU A 173 11.09 -0.32 -3.37
C LEU A 173 10.63 1.10 -3.01
N PHE A 174 9.77 1.66 -3.82
CA PHE A 174 9.18 2.97 -3.58
C PHE A 174 7.65 2.82 -3.48
N GLY A 175 7.06 3.28 -2.39
CA GLY A 175 5.61 3.18 -2.21
C GLY A 175 5.01 4.41 -1.58
N VAL A 176 3.76 4.69 -1.94
CA VAL A 176 2.95 5.78 -1.38
C VAL A 176 1.74 5.19 -0.66
N SER A 177 1.46 5.63 0.56
CA SER A 177 0.25 5.23 1.32
C SER A 177 0.18 3.71 1.54
N MET A 178 -0.83 3.03 1.00
CA MET A 178 -0.93 1.55 1.03
C MET A 178 0.29 0.90 0.36
N GLY A 179 0.84 1.49 -0.71
CA GLY A 179 2.05 1.00 -1.36
C GLY A 179 3.28 1.07 -0.45
N ALA A 180 3.43 2.15 0.31
CA ALA A 180 4.47 2.28 1.34
C ALA A 180 4.31 1.22 2.43
N SER A 181 3.08 1.02 2.90
CA SER A 181 2.76 -0.01 3.89
C SER A 181 3.02 -1.41 3.35
N THR A 182 2.76 -1.65 2.05
CA THR A 182 3.08 -2.91 1.38
C THR A 182 4.59 -3.17 1.37
N ALA A 183 5.41 -2.18 0.97
CA ALA A 183 6.86 -2.28 0.99
C ALA A 183 7.41 -2.53 2.41
N MET A 184 6.89 -1.80 3.40
CA MET A 184 7.25 -2.00 4.81
C MET A 184 6.85 -3.39 5.31
N MET A 185 5.68 -3.91 4.93
CA MET A 185 5.28 -5.27 5.31
C MET A 185 6.12 -6.33 4.61
N ALA A 186 6.53 -6.10 3.36
CA ALA A 186 7.45 -6.99 2.64
C ALA A 186 8.82 -7.05 3.32
N SER A 187 9.32 -5.94 3.88
CA SER A 187 10.64 -5.87 4.51
C SER A 187 10.83 -6.78 5.72
N GLY A 188 9.73 -7.25 6.32
CA GLY A 188 9.78 -8.21 7.43
C GLY A 188 9.80 -9.68 7.00
N GLU A 189 9.77 -9.96 5.71
CA GLU A 189 9.92 -11.29 5.10
C GLU A 189 11.38 -11.48 4.63
N GLU A 190 11.69 -12.63 4.03
CA GLU A 190 13.00 -12.88 3.42
C GLU A 190 13.13 -12.05 2.12
N MET A 191 13.71 -10.87 2.25
CA MET A 191 13.95 -9.97 1.12
C MET A 191 15.19 -10.40 0.33
N PRO A 192 15.11 -10.41 -1.02
CA PRO A 192 16.30 -10.62 -1.83
C PRO A 192 17.39 -9.57 -1.55
N ALA A 193 18.65 -9.98 -1.51
CA ALA A 193 19.80 -9.09 -1.28
C ALA A 193 19.92 -7.97 -2.32
N ALA A 194 19.36 -8.17 -3.53
CA ALA A 194 19.27 -7.15 -4.56
C ALA A 194 18.43 -5.93 -4.15
N VAL A 195 17.54 -6.05 -3.15
CA VAL A 195 16.75 -4.91 -2.62
C VAL A 195 17.63 -4.08 -1.69
N ARG A 196 18.04 -2.92 -2.17
CA ARG A 196 19.01 -2.05 -1.51
C ARG A 196 18.41 -1.16 -0.45
N CYS A 197 17.20 -0.66 -0.69
CA CYS A 197 16.48 0.17 0.26
C CYS A 197 14.99 0.29 -0.09
N ILE A 198 14.25 0.85 0.86
CA ILE A 198 12.82 1.13 0.76
C ILE A 198 12.60 2.62 1.02
N ILE A 199 11.77 3.24 0.17
CA ILE A 199 11.25 4.60 0.39
C ILE A 199 9.76 4.45 0.68
N ALA A 200 9.35 4.79 1.88
CA ALA A 200 7.97 4.63 2.35
C ALA A 200 7.35 6.00 2.65
N ASP A 201 6.54 6.51 1.72
CA ASP A 201 5.86 7.80 1.84
C ASP A 201 4.42 7.62 2.37
N CYS A 202 4.09 8.30 3.45
CA CYS A 202 2.79 8.35 4.13
C CYS A 202 2.14 6.98 4.41
N GLY A 203 2.94 5.98 4.79
CA GLY A 203 2.44 4.65 5.16
C GLY A 203 1.81 4.61 6.56
N PHE A 204 0.93 3.63 6.79
CA PHE A 204 0.26 3.42 8.08
C PHE A 204 0.99 2.38 8.97
N SER A 205 0.75 2.45 10.28
CA SER A 205 1.33 1.54 11.29
C SER A 205 0.78 0.11 11.22
N SER A 206 -0.54 -0.02 11.00
CA SER A 206 -1.23 -1.30 10.79
C SER A 206 -2.58 -1.12 10.10
N VAL A 207 -3.09 -2.18 9.47
CA VAL A 207 -4.43 -2.17 8.85
C VAL A 207 -5.52 -1.97 9.91
N TRP A 208 -5.34 -2.55 11.10
CA TRP A 208 -6.28 -2.36 12.20
C TRP A 208 -6.38 -0.90 12.64
N GLU A 209 -5.24 -0.26 12.85
CA GLU A 209 -5.18 1.13 13.32
C GLU A 209 -5.68 2.12 12.29
N ILE A 210 -5.31 1.97 11.01
CA ILE A 210 -5.82 2.88 9.98
C ILE A 210 -7.34 2.76 9.84
N PHE A 211 -7.93 1.57 9.91
CA PHE A 211 -9.37 1.42 9.90
C PHE A 211 -10.01 2.02 11.16
N ALA A 212 -9.38 1.88 12.33
CA ALA A 212 -9.87 2.53 13.56
C ALA A 212 -9.90 4.06 13.43
N VAL A 213 -8.84 4.65 12.89
CA VAL A 213 -8.77 6.09 12.61
C VAL A 213 -9.87 6.53 11.64
N GLN A 214 -10.06 5.79 10.54
CA GLN A 214 -11.08 6.13 9.53
C GLN A 214 -12.51 6.02 10.08
N ILE A 215 -12.82 4.98 10.84
CA ILE A 215 -14.14 4.82 11.47
C ILE A 215 -14.40 5.97 12.45
N LYS A 216 -13.43 6.30 13.31
CA LYS A 216 -13.56 7.41 14.24
C LYS A 216 -13.75 8.75 13.53
N ARG A 217 -12.99 8.97 12.45
CA ARG A 217 -13.02 10.24 11.69
C ARG A 217 -14.33 10.44 10.94
N TYR A 218 -14.75 9.44 10.14
CA TYR A 218 -15.87 9.60 9.22
C TYR A 218 -17.21 9.22 9.85
N ALA A 219 -17.26 8.17 10.66
CA ALA A 219 -18.49 7.74 11.31
C ALA A 219 -18.69 8.37 12.70
N ARG A 220 -17.65 8.94 13.31
CA ARG A 220 -17.64 9.47 14.69
C ARG A 220 -18.08 8.42 15.73
N LEU A 221 -17.81 7.15 15.43
CA LEU A 221 -18.19 6.00 16.24
C LEU A 221 -16.96 5.32 16.85
N PRO A 222 -17.09 4.60 17.97
CA PRO A 222 -16.03 3.75 18.50
C PRO A 222 -15.69 2.66 17.48
N ALA A 223 -14.40 2.41 17.24
CA ALA A 223 -13.96 1.53 16.16
C ALA A 223 -14.26 0.05 16.41
N ASN A 224 -14.09 -0.44 17.63
CA ASN A 224 -14.13 -1.87 17.96
C ASN A 224 -15.40 -2.61 17.52
N PRO A 225 -16.63 -2.09 17.72
CA PRO A 225 -17.83 -2.79 17.27
C PRO A 225 -17.89 -3.03 15.76
N PHE A 226 -17.21 -2.20 14.96
CA PHE A 226 -17.21 -2.27 13.50
C PHE A 226 -16.01 -3.04 12.94
N LEU A 227 -14.85 -2.97 13.62
CA LEU A 227 -13.64 -3.68 13.19
C LEU A 227 -13.75 -5.19 13.30
N LEU A 228 -14.41 -5.70 14.36
CA LEU A 228 -14.57 -7.14 14.56
C LEU A 228 -15.37 -7.81 13.43
N PRO A 229 -16.54 -7.30 12.99
CA PRO A 229 -17.25 -7.84 11.84
C PRO A 229 -16.44 -7.80 10.54
N ILE A 230 -15.73 -6.70 10.26
CA ILE A 230 -14.84 -6.58 9.09
C ILE A 230 -13.74 -7.65 9.16
N TYR A 231 -13.08 -7.77 10.30
CA TYR A 231 -12.04 -8.77 10.55
C TYR A 231 -12.53 -10.20 10.31
N THR A 232 -13.68 -10.53 10.90
CA THR A 232 -14.28 -11.86 10.74
C THR A 232 -14.56 -12.17 9.26
N MET A 233 -15.15 -11.23 8.53
CA MET A 233 -15.44 -11.42 7.11
C MET A 233 -14.19 -11.51 6.24
N ALA A 234 -13.17 -10.67 6.50
CA ALA A 234 -11.90 -10.70 5.78
C ALA A 234 -11.15 -12.01 5.99
N LEU A 235 -11.15 -12.49 7.25
CA LEU A 235 -10.49 -13.76 7.60
C LEU A 235 -11.19 -14.96 6.97
N LEU A 236 -12.53 -15.02 7.04
CA LEU A 236 -13.30 -16.14 6.52
C LEU A 236 -13.30 -16.22 4.99
N LYS A 237 -13.42 -15.08 4.30
CA LYS A 237 -13.53 -15.04 2.83
C LYS A 237 -12.18 -15.15 2.13
N ASP A 238 -11.17 -14.44 2.62
CA ASP A 238 -9.90 -14.27 1.91
C ASP A 238 -8.68 -14.70 2.73
N LYS A 239 -8.92 -15.24 3.92
CA LYS A 239 -7.85 -15.54 4.90
C LYS A 239 -6.98 -14.30 5.18
N LEU A 240 -7.60 -13.13 5.08
CA LEU A 240 -6.97 -11.85 5.33
C LEU A 240 -7.05 -11.51 6.82
N ASP A 241 -5.95 -11.76 7.53
CA ASP A 241 -5.80 -11.38 8.94
C ASP A 241 -5.36 -9.92 9.05
N ILE A 242 -6.35 -9.00 9.14
CA ILE A 242 -6.08 -7.56 9.29
C ILE A 242 -5.44 -7.19 10.62
N LYS A 243 -5.50 -8.07 11.63
CA LYS A 243 -4.76 -7.88 12.88
C LYS A 243 -3.29 -8.28 12.74
N ALA A 244 -3.01 -9.29 11.91
CA ALA A 244 -1.64 -9.66 11.56
C ALA A 244 -0.98 -8.64 10.62
N ALA A 245 -1.75 -7.93 9.82
CA ALA A 245 -1.30 -6.92 8.87
C ALA A 245 -0.80 -5.65 9.59
N SER A 246 0.43 -5.71 10.13
CA SER A 246 1.06 -4.64 10.91
C SER A 246 2.44 -4.31 10.36
N CYS A 247 2.57 -3.10 9.82
CA CYS A 247 3.86 -2.57 9.36
C CYS A 247 4.85 -2.47 10.53
N VAL A 248 4.40 -2.02 11.72
CA VAL A 248 5.23 -1.94 12.93
C VAL A 248 5.88 -3.28 13.27
N ARG A 249 5.11 -4.39 13.20
CA ARG A 249 5.65 -5.73 13.47
C ARG A 249 6.62 -6.19 12.39
N GLN A 250 6.40 -5.80 11.16
CA GLN A 250 7.25 -6.22 10.04
C GLN A 250 8.53 -5.38 9.94
N VAL A 251 8.48 -4.06 10.08
CA VAL A 251 9.71 -3.24 10.06
C VAL A 251 10.65 -3.57 11.23
N LYS A 252 10.12 -4.09 12.35
CA LYS A 252 10.95 -4.59 13.46
C LYS A 252 11.86 -5.73 13.04
N LYS A 253 11.45 -6.54 12.06
CA LYS A 253 12.23 -7.67 11.53
C LYS A 253 13.10 -7.25 10.34
N SER A 254 12.84 -6.09 9.75
CA SER A 254 13.54 -5.62 8.55
C SER A 254 15.03 -5.52 8.77
N ARG A 255 15.78 -5.96 7.77
CA ARG A 255 17.22 -5.70 7.61
C ARG A 255 17.50 -4.72 6.48
N THR A 256 16.51 -4.53 5.58
CA THR A 256 16.60 -3.61 4.46
C THR A 256 16.45 -2.17 4.97
N PRO A 257 17.36 -1.24 4.61
CA PRO A 257 17.29 0.16 5.00
C PRO A 257 15.98 0.84 4.56
N ILE A 258 15.39 1.67 5.41
CA ILE A 258 14.11 2.34 5.13
C ILE A 258 14.23 3.86 5.35
N LEU A 259 13.83 4.63 4.33
CA LEU A 259 13.52 6.05 4.47
C LEU A 259 12.01 6.20 4.66
N PHE A 260 11.61 6.70 5.82
CA PHE A 260 10.22 7.05 6.14
C PHE A 260 9.97 8.51 5.80
N ILE A 261 8.95 8.79 5.00
CA ILE A 261 8.54 10.16 4.66
C ILE A 261 7.08 10.35 5.05
N HIS A 262 6.74 11.53 5.58
CA HIS A 262 5.34 11.86 5.90
C HIS A 262 5.12 13.36 5.88
N GLY A 263 3.94 13.79 5.45
CA GLY A 263 3.51 15.17 5.58
C GLY A 263 2.85 15.44 6.94
N ASP A 264 3.16 16.57 7.58
CA ASP A 264 2.58 16.90 8.89
C ASP A 264 1.11 17.33 8.82
N ALA A 265 0.63 17.70 7.63
CA ALA A 265 -0.77 18.03 7.35
C ALA A 265 -1.57 16.84 6.77
N ASP A 266 -1.04 15.60 6.88
CA ASP A 266 -1.76 14.41 6.44
C ASP A 266 -2.96 14.13 7.36
N GLU A 267 -4.13 14.40 6.83
CA GLU A 267 -5.38 14.16 7.55
C GLU A 267 -5.92 12.74 7.40
N LEU A 268 -5.43 11.97 6.41
CA LEU A 268 -5.89 10.61 6.16
C LEU A 268 -5.15 9.60 7.04
N ILE A 269 -3.82 9.69 7.06
CA ILE A 269 -2.96 8.86 7.90
C ILE A 269 -2.18 9.78 8.84
N PRO A 270 -2.45 9.79 10.14
CA PRO A 270 -1.73 10.65 11.09
C PRO A 270 -0.21 10.43 11.02
N HIS A 271 0.56 11.49 10.87
CA HIS A 271 2.04 11.40 10.79
C HIS A 271 2.69 10.78 12.04
N ALA A 272 2.00 10.77 13.19
CA ALA A 272 2.44 10.05 14.38
C ALA A 272 2.65 8.55 14.12
N MET A 273 1.94 7.95 13.14
CA MET A 273 2.19 6.56 12.73
C MET A 273 3.60 6.37 12.14
N MET A 274 4.19 7.40 11.52
CA MET A 274 5.59 7.36 11.08
C MET A 274 6.55 7.27 12.25
N ASP A 275 6.29 7.96 13.36
CA ASP A 275 7.15 7.89 14.55
C ASP A 275 7.11 6.50 15.20
N ASP A 276 5.95 5.84 15.22
CA ASP A 276 5.80 4.46 15.67
C ASP A 276 6.60 3.49 14.79
N LEU A 277 6.48 3.65 13.46
CA LEU A 277 7.21 2.84 12.47
C LEU A 277 8.72 3.06 12.59
N PHE A 278 9.15 4.31 12.65
CA PHE A 278 10.55 4.67 12.78
C PHE A 278 11.15 4.11 14.07
N SER A 279 10.46 4.25 15.18
CA SER A 279 10.92 3.74 16.47
C SER A 279 11.06 2.22 16.48
N ALA A 280 10.12 1.51 15.83
CA ALA A 280 10.08 0.04 15.80
C ALA A 280 11.09 -0.57 14.83
N ALA A 281 11.47 0.13 13.74
CA ALA A 281 12.30 -0.44 12.68
C ALA A 281 13.66 -0.95 13.18
N GLY A 282 13.96 -2.22 12.85
CA GLY A 282 15.20 -2.92 13.27
C GLY A 282 16.37 -2.74 12.31
N CYS A 283 16.19 -2.01 11.22
CA CYS A 283 17.19 -1.75 10.18
C CYS A 283 17.78 -0.34 10.27
N ASP A 284 18.77 -0.07 9.41
CA ASP A 284 19.22 1.30 9.15
C ASP A 284 18.06 2.14 8.59
N LYS A 285 17.89 3.35 9.13
CA LYS A 285 16.67 4.12 8.92
C LYS A 285 16.88 5.62 8.99
N GLU A 286 16.15 6.32 8.14
CA GLU A 286 16.06 7.78 8.15
C GLU A 286 14.59 8.20 8.10
N LYS A 287 14.28 9.43 8.53
CA LYS A 287 12.93 9.98 8.38
C LYS A 287 12.97 11.42 7.89
N LEU A 288 11.94 11.76 7.10
CA LEU A 288 11.68 13.12 6.61
C LEU A 288 10.22 13.48 6.93
N LEU A 289 10.03 14.48 7.78
CA LEU A 289 8.73 15.11 7.98
C LEU A 289 8.64 16.35 7.10
N VAL A 290 7.66 16.39 6.20
CA VAL A 290 7.45 17.48 5.26
C VAL A 290 6.37 18.42 5.78
N HIS A 291 6.75 19.68 6.04
CA HIS A 291 5.81 20.70 6.51
C HIS A 291 4.74 21.01 5.45
N HIS A 292 3.49 21.13 5.89
CA HIS A 292 2.30 21.35 5.07
C HIS A 292 2.03 20.25 4.02
N GLY A 293 2.76 19.14 4.05
CA GLY A 293 2.51 17.99 3.19
C GLY A 293 1.19 17.31 3.58
N ARG A 294 0.24 17.24 2.64
CA ARG A 294 -0.98 16.44 2.77
C ARG A 294 -0.72 14.99 2.39
N HIS A 295 -1.73 14.16 2.50
CA HIS A 295 -1.64 12.73 2.15
C HIS A 295 -1.18 12.52 0.70
N GLY A 296 -0.01 11.87 0.52
CA GLY A 296 0.59 11.63 -0.81
C GLY A 296 1.13 12.87 -1.51
N GLU A 297 1.18 14.03 -0.84
CA GLU A 297 1.59 15.31 -1.43
C GLU A 297 2.96 15.82 -0.93
N SER A 298 3.69 15.00 -0.17
CA SER A 298 5.01 15.40 0.37
C SER A 298 5.98 15.87 -0.71
N ALA A 299 6.00 15.17 -1.86
CA ALA A 299 6.84 15.53 -3.02
C ALA A 299 6.45 16.86 -3.68
N ASN A 300 5.18 17.28 -3.55
CA ASN A 300 4.67 18.55 -4.08
C ASN A 300 4.89 19.70 -3.11
N ALA A 301 4.72 19.43 -1.82
CA ALA A 301 4.83 20.44 -0.77
C ALA A 301 6.28 20.97 -0.63
N ALA A 302 7.28 20.08 -0.79
CA ALA A 302 8.69 20.43 -0.69
C ALA A 302 9.55 19.65 -1.70
N PRO A 303 9.41 19.90 -3.02
CA PRO A 303 9.99 19.06 -4.06
C PRO A 303 11.51 18.94 -3.98
N GLU A 304 12.23 20.03 -3.75
CA GLU A 304 13.70 20.00 -3.68
C GLU A 304 14.17 19.20 -2.46
N LEU A 305 13.61 19.46 -1.28
CA LEU A 305 13.93 18.74 -0.06
C LEU A 305 13.61 17.25 -0.18
N TYR A 306 12.43 16.93 -0.70
CA TYR A 306 11.97 15.56 -0.90
C TYR A 306 12.95 14.78 -1.81
N TRP A 307 13.18 15.28 -3.02
CA TRP A 307 13.97 14.56 -4.01
C TRP A 307 15.47 14.56 -3.68
N SER A 308 16.02 15.61 -3.05
CA SER A 308 17.40 15.58 -2.58
C SER A 308 17.60 14.54 -1.47
N THR A 309 16.65 14.42 -0.53
CA THR A 309 16.69 13.40 0.53
C THR A 309 16.58 12.00 -0.05
N VAL A 310 15.61 11.74 -0.94
CA VAL A 310 15.41 10.44 -1.60
C VAL A 310 16.66 10.03 -2.38
N LYS A 311 17.19 10.90 -3.23
CA LYS A 311 18.39 10.63 -4.05
C LYS A 311 19.60 10.36 -3.18
N SER A 312 19.85 11.18 -2.17
CA SER A 312 20.97 11.01 -1.25
C SER A 312 20.89 9.69 -0.48
N PHE A 313 19.70 9.34 0.03
CA PHE A 313 19.50 8.06 0.72
C PHE A 313 19.79 6.87 -0.21
N ILE A 314 19.21 6.86 -1.40
CA ILE A 314 19.42 5.79 -2.39
C ILE A 314 20.90 5.65 -2.75
N SER A 315 21.59 6.76 -3.07
CA SER A 315 23.02 6.73 -3.44
C SER A 315 23.85 6.04 -2.36
N ARG A 316 23.70 6.46 -1.10
CA ARG A 316 24.43 5.84 0.02
C ARG A 316 24.14 4.34 0.16
N LYS A 317 22.91 3.87 -0.15
CA LYS A 317 22.55 2.44 0.00
C LYS A 317 22.96 1.60 -1.20
N MET A 318 23.06 2.19 -2.39
CA MET A 318 23.52 1.49 -3.59
C MET A 318 25.05 1.35 -3.63
N GLU A 319 25.78 2.29 -3.04
CA GLU A 319 27.27 2.26 -2.96
C GLU A 319 27.78 1.29 -1.90
N GLN A 320 26.96 0.91 -0.91
CA GLN A 320 27.39 -0.04 0.12
C GLN A 320 27.48 -1.47 -0.43
N PRO A 321 28.53 -2.25 -0.07
CA PRO A 321 28.57 -3.67 -0.36
C PRO A 321 27.32 -4.38 0.19
N GLN A 322 26.86 -5.40 -0.51
CA GLN A 322 25.77 -6.24 0.03
C GLN A 322 26.27 -6.90 1.33
N LEU A 323 25.55 -6.67 2.42
CA LEU A 323 25.76 -7.46 3.64
C LEU A 323 25.36 -8.91 3.32
N ALA A 324 26.33 -9.80 3.41
CA ALA A 324 26.18 -11.24 3.15
C ALA A 324 25.20 -11.89 4.16
#